data_5985159b3e56bc1ebdd5dda07cf1d45f
#
_entry.id   5985159b3e56bc1ebdd5dda07cf1d45f
#
_cell.length_a   1.000
_cell.length_b   1.000
_cell.length_c   1.000
_cell.angle_alpha   90.00
_cell.angle_beta   90.00
_cell.angle_gamma   90.00
#
_symmetry.space_group_name_H-M   'P 1'
#
loop_
_entity.id
_entity.type
_entity.pdbx_description
1 polymer ?
#
loop_
_entity_poly.entity_id
_entity_poly.type
_entity_poly.pdbx_seq_one_letter_code
_entity_poly.pdbx_strand_id
1 'polypeptide(L)'
;KDFGADDNKTVVYDVNNNFYYNPNEPFQVPDFLDDFQPLGGENHPLSDRKFDENPSKWTGNGSRLSKPDKNDWYETVKINYGISPEGKKDFNELPAGFENENYQKHFEFWQDKTVPNSWIKFRDIALYWLEKGVDGFRFDMAEMVPVEFWSFLNSSIKMKNPDAFLLAEVYNPSLYRDYIKKGKMDYLYDKVQLYDTLKNVMQGRGLTDHIPPIQDDLKDIEHHMLHFLENHDEQRIASPEFAGNFEKGKPAMVVSATISTSPTMIYFAQELGEDGSENAGFGAPSRTSIFDYIGVPTLQRWVNDKNFDGGKSTKEELALRDFYKRLLNFTIKSDALMGEYQDLHQFNRENTENYNAKLLSFTRFSNNEKLIIVANFDAEKAFEFELKIPLEIIKKWNINEGTFLLKDKLYNKKSFDLKVTSSGASAKILVNPLESFILKLQ
;
A
#
# COMPACT_ATOMS: atom_id res chain seq x y z
N LYS A 1 -31.95 6.55 -6.13
CA LYS A 1 -32.45 5.27 -6.64
C LYS A 1 -31.36 4.23 -6.60
N ASP A 2 -31.71 2.98 -6.42
CA ASP A 2 -30.80 1.85 -6.37
C ASP A 2 -30.09 1.63 -7.72
N PHE A 3 -28.90 1.03 -7.68
CA PHE A 3 -28.22 0.61 -8.90
C PHE A 3 -29.10 -0.40 -9.66
N GLY A 4 -29.19 -0.24 -10.98
CA GLY A 4 -29.96 -1.10 -11.85
C GLY A 4 -31.49 -0.88 -11.84
N ALA A 5 -32.02 0.01 -11.00
CA ALA A 5 -33.46 0.23 -10.88
C ALA A 5 -34.10 0.76 -12.18
N ASP A 6 -33.38 1.57 -12.92
CA ASP A 6 -33.85 2.19 -14.17
C ASP A 6 -33.18 1.57 -15.42
N ASP A 7 -32.42 0.47 -15.27
CA ASP A 7 -31.67 -0.14 -16.36
C ASP A 7 -32.60 -0.78 -17.42
N ASN A 8 -32.23 -0.59 -18.68
CA ASN A 8 -32.84 -1.34 -19.78
C ASN A 8 -32.25 -2.75 -19.86
N LYS A 9 -32.95 -3.71 -19.25
CA LYS A 9 -32.52 -5.11 -19.15
C LYS A 9 -32.70 -5.92 -20.43
N THR A 10 -33.26 -5.31 -21.51
CA THR A 10 -33.47 -5.97 -22.79
C THR A 10 -32.30 -5.91 -23.73
N VAL A 11 -31.24 -5.16 -23.37
CA VAL A 11 -30.00 -4.99 -24.13
C VAL A 11 -28.79 -5.38 -23.28
N VAL A 12 -27.71 -5.81 -23.93
CA VAL A 12 -26.45 -6.14 -23.25
C VAL A 12 -25.83 -4.89 -22.62
N TYR A 13 -25.90 -3.78 -23.34
CA TYR A 13 -25.28 -2.51 -22.96
C TYR A 13 -26.16 -1.32 -23.33
N ASP A 14 -26.25 -0.37 -22.43
CA ASP A 14 -26.69 1.01 -22.67
C ASP A 14 -25.85 1.91 -21.78
N VAL A 15 -25.43 3.06 -22.27
CA VAL A 15 -24.54 3.98 -21.52
C VAL A 15 -25.11 4.42 -20.17
N ASN A 16 -26.44 4.44 -20.03
CA ASN A 16 -27.14 4.80 -18.81
C ASN A 16 -27.48 3.60 -17.91
N ASN A 17 -27.27 2.38 -18.38
CA ASN A 17 -27.37 1.19 -17.52
C ASN A 17 -26.21 1.19 -16.49
N ASN A 18 -26.51 0.75 -15.28
CA ASN A 18 -25.50 0.60 -14.24
C ASN A 18 -24.73 -0.74 -14.36
N PHE A 19 -25.33 -1.72 -15.04
CA PHE A 19 -24.77 -3.07 -15.24
C PHE A 19 -24.82 -3.47 -16.71
N TYR A 20 -24.07 -4.52 -17.04
CA TYR A 20 -24.17 -5.26 -18.29
C TYR A 20 -25.09 -6.47 -18.07
N TYR A 21 -25.94 -6.80 -19.04
CA TYR A 21 -26.93 -7.87 -18.93
C TYR A 21 -26.73 -8.95 -20.00
N ASN A 22 -27.23 -10.15 -19.72
CA ASN A 22 -27.45 -11.22 -20.71
C ASN A 22 -28.98 -11.33 -20.98
N PRO A 23 -29.50 -10.58 -21.98
CA PRO A 23 -30.96 -10.49 -22.18
C PRO A 23 -31.59 -11.86 -22.36
N ASN A 24 -32.72 -12.10 -21.68
CA ASN A 24 -33.50 -13.35 -21.70
C ASN A 24 -32.77 -14.58 -21.09
N GLU A 25 -31.66 -14.43 -20.45
CA GLU A 25 -30.93 -15.52 -19.80
C GLU A 25 -30.92 -15.32 -18.27
N PRO A 26 -31.60 -16.18 -17.49
CA PRO A 26 -31.51 -16.12 -16.04
C PRO A 26 -30.14 -16.58 -15.55
N PHE A 27 -29.71 -16.07 -14.42
CA PHE A 27 -28.48 -16.51 -13.76
C PHE A 27 -28.59 -17.98 -13.34
N GLN A 28 -27.51 -18.72 -13.55
CA GLN A 28 -27.37 -20.11 -13.11
C GLN A 28 -26.11 -20.21 -12.25
N VAL A 29 -26.27 -20.83 -11.08
CA VAL A 29 -25.14 -21.07 -10.16
C VAL A 29 -24.09 -21.95 -10.85
N PRO A 30 -22.80 -21.63 -10.73
CA PRO A 30 -21.71 -22.48 -11.25
C PRO A 30 -21.76 -23.91 -10.71
N ASP A 31 -21.26 -24.86 -11.50
CA ASP A 31 -21.04 -26.22 -11.00
C ASP A 31 -19.81 -26.24 -10.07
N PHE A 32 -20.02 -26.71 -8.85
CA PHE A 32 -18.96 -26.95 -7.89
C PHE A 32 -18.50 -28.41 -7.95
N LEU A 33 -17.27 -28.68 -7.52
CA LEU A 33 -16.82 -30.03 -7.25
C LEU A 33 -17.61 -30.60 -6.05
N ASP A 34 -17.96 -31.88 -6.10
CA ASP A 34 -18.92 -32.55 -5.23
C ASP A 34 -18.71 -32.35 -3.71
N ASP A 35 -17.50 -32.07 -3.27
CA ASP A 35 -17.15 -31.90 -1.85
C ASP A 35 -16.93 -30.43 -1.43
N PHE A 36 -17.09 -29.45 -2.31
CA PHE A 36 -16.90 -28.05 -1.95
C PHE A 36 -18.14 -27.46 -1.30
N GLN A 37 -18.02 -27.07 -0.04
CA GLN A 37 -19.08 -26.36 0.69
C GLN A 37 -18.53 -25.00 1.13
N PRO A 38 -19.06 -23.89 0.59
CA PRO A 38 -18.70 -22.54 1.05
C PRO A 38 -18.94 -22.43 2.57
N LEU A 39 -18.05 -21.73 3.27
CA LEU A 39 -18.16 -21.51 4.72
C LEU A 39 -18.26 -22.82 5.55
N GLY A 40 -17.63 -23.91 5.10
CA GLY A 40 -17.75 -25.21 5.79
C GLY A 40 -19.15 -25.80 5.78
N GLY A 41 -20.01 -25.36 4.88
CA GLY A 41 -21.40 -25.81 4.76
C GLY A 41 -22.38 -25.07 5.66
N GLU A 42 -21.96 -24.07 6.41
CA GLU A 42 -22.87 -23.23 7.19
C GLU A 42 -23.69 -22.30 6.30
N ASN A 43 -24.94 -22.10 6.69
CA ASN A 43 -25.83 -21.20 5.98
C ASN A 43 -25.74 -19.80 6.57
N HIS A 44 -25.59 -18.80 5.72
CA HIS A 44 -25.68 -17.42 6.18
C HIS A 44 -27.12 -17.14 6.68
N PRO A 45 -27.31 -16.61 7.90
CA PRO A 45 -28.64 -16.46 8.50
C PRO A 45 -29.58 -15.51 7.72
N LEU A 46 -29.03 -14.62 6.90
CA LEU A 46 -29.80 -13.68 6.05
C LEU A 46 -29.93 -14.14 4.59
N SER A 47 -29.40 -15.30 4.23
CA SER A 47 -29.55 -15.85 2.88
C SER A 47 -30.86 -16.59 2.73
N ASP A 48 -31.67 -16.27 1.70
CA ASP A 48 -32.83 -17.03 1.30
C ASP A 48 -32.50 -18.24 0.40
N ARG A 49 -31.20 -18.44 0.08
CA ARG A 49 -30.64 -19.49 -0.78
C ARG A 49 -31.14 -19.45 -2.21
N LYS A 50 -31.61 -18.32 -2.68
CA LYS A 50 -32.07 -18.13 -4.04
C LYS A 50 -31.15 -17.18 -4.78
N PHE A 51 -31.03 -17.45 -6.07
CA PHE A 51 -30.33 -16.58 -7.02
C PHE A 51 -31.34 -16.13 -8.07
N ASP A 52 -32.26 -15.24 -7.66
CA ASP A 52 -33.40 -14.80 -8.50
C ASP A 52 -32.98 -13.63 -9.44
N GLU A 53 -31.83 -13.76 -10.12
CA GLU A 53 -31.37 -12.77 -11.07
C GLU A 53 -31.79 -13.10 -12.49
N ASN A 54 -32.73 -12.32 -13.05
CA ASN A 54 -33.23 -12.45 -14.41
C ASN A 54 -33.53 -11.07 -15.03
N PRO A 55 -32.85 -10.69 -16.14
CA PRO A 55 -31.74 -11.41 -16.77
C PRO A 55 -30.49 -11.38 -15.90
N SER A 56 -29.59 -12.33 -16.12
CA SER A 56 -28.28 -12.34 -15.45
C SER A 56 -27.44 -11.13 -15.84
N LYS A 57 -26.56 -10.71 -14.93
CA LYS A 57 -25.57 -9.67 -15.16
C LYS A 57 -24.20 -10.30 -15.43
N TRP A 58 -23.31 -9.54 -16.03
CA TRP A 58 -21.91 -9.95 -16.10
C TRP A 58 -21.30 -9.97 -14.69
N THR A 59 -20.44 -10.93 -14.41
CA THR A 59 -19.76 -11.07 -13.13
C THR A 59 -18.76 -9.93 -12.89
N GLY A 60 -18.33 -9.72 -11.66
CA GLY A 60 -17.41 -8.65 -11.28
C GLY A 60 -16.11 -8.64 -12.09
N ASN A 61 -15.53 -9.82 -12.38
CA ASN A 61 -14.36 -9.96 -13.25
C ASN A 61 -14.67 -9.89 -14.76
N GLY A 62 -15.94 -9.76 -15.15
CA GLY A 62 -16.38 -9.52 -16.53
C GLY A 62 -16.71 -10.76 -17.33
N SER A 63 -16.95 -11.91 -16.70
CA SER A 63 -17.56 -13.06 -17.40
C SER A 63 -18.94 -12.70 -17.94
N ARG A 64 -19.19 -13.05 -19.20
CA ARG A 64 -20.42 -12.75 -19.95
C ARG A 64 -21.40 -13.92 -19.95
N LEU A 65 -21.12 -14.95 -19.16
CA LEU A 65 -21.93 -16.18 -19.15
C LEU A 65 -23.05 -16.07 -18.13
N SER A 66 -24.25 -16.50 -18.50
CA SER A 66 -25.38 -16.64 -17.56
C SER A 66 -25.15 -17.77 -16.55
N LYS A 67 -24.33 -18.76 -16.91
CA LYS A 67 -23.72 -19.73 -15.99
C LYS A 67 -22.22 -19.57 -16.00
N PRO A 68 -21.66 -18.72 -15.10
CA PRO A 68 -20.23 -18.47 -15.03
C PRO A 68 -19.44 -19.70 -14.53
N ASP A 69 -18.12 -19.67 -14.69
CA ASP A 69 -17.22 -20.63 -14.06
C ASP A 69 -17.13 -20.37 -12.56
N LYS A 70 -16.82 -21.39 -11.76
CA LYS A 70 -16.65 -21.27 -10.31
C LYS A 70 -15.53 -20.31 -9.87
N ASN A 71 -14.58 -20.02 -10.77
CA ASN A 71 -13.50 -19.05 -10.52
C ASN A 71 -13.86 -17.65 -11.03
N ASP A 72 -15.00 -17.47 -11.70
CA ASP A 72 -15.53 -16.14 -11.97
C ASP A 72 -16.06 -15.54 -10.66
N TRP A 73 -16.01 -14.22 -10.57
CA TRP A 73 -16.51 -13.52 -9.37
C TRP A 73 -18.04 -13.41 -9.42
N TYR A 74 -18.73 -14.57 -9.39
CA TYR A 74 -20.16 -14.68 -9.61
C TYR A 74 -21.00 -14.10 -8.47
N GLU A 75 -20.43 -13.86 -7.29
CA GLU A 75 -21.07 -13.17 -6.17
C GLU A 75 -21.09 -11.64 -6.35
N THR A 76 -20.38 -11.13 -7.34
CA THR A 76 -20.27 -9.73 -7.65
C THR A 76 -20.73 -9.45 -9.07
N VAL A 77 -21.03 -8.18 -9.37
CA VAL A 77 -21.51 -7.76 -10.69
C VAL A 77 -20.62 -6.68 -11.28
N LYS A 78 -20.40 -6.72 -12.59
CA LYS A 78 -19.63 -5.71 -13.30
C LYS A 78 -20.42 -4.41 -13.43
N ILE A 79 -19.85 -3.35 -12.88
CA ILE A 79 -20.38 -1.99 -13.05
C ILE A 79 -20.08 -1.50 -14.47
N ASN A 80 -21.08 -0.88 -15.08
CA ASN A 80 -20.93 -0.19 -16.35
C ASN A 80 -20.42 1.24 -16.13
N TYR A 81 -19.18 1.48 -16.51
CA TYR A 81 -18.56 2.82 -16.49
C TYR A 81 -18.63 3.51 -17.84
N GLY A 82 -19.54 3.13 -18.75
CA GLY A 82 -19.69 3.73 -20.07
C GLY A 82 -18.69 3.19 -21.10
N ILE A 83 -18.28 1.94 -20.95
CA ILE A 83 -17.45 1.23 -21.93
C ILE A 83 -18.28 0.12 -22.55
N SER A 84 -18.50 0.17 -23.88
CA SER A 84 -19.26 -0.85 -24.59
C SER A 84 -18.57 -2.22 -24.54
N PRO A 85 -19.28 -3.33 -24.83
CA PRO A 85 -18.66 -4.66 -24.95
C PRO A 85 -17.50 -4.76 -25.94
N GLU A 86 -17.44 -3.87 -26.92
CA GLU A 86 -16.40 -3.75 -27.94
C GLU A 86 -15.25 -2.83 -27.49
N GLY A 87 -15.33 -2.25 -26.27
CA GLY A 87 -14.28 -1.37 -25.71
C GLY A 87 -14.40 0.10 -26.11
N LYS A 88 -15.52 0.51 -26.74
CA LYS A 88 -15.75 1.93 -27.07
C LYS A 88 -16.14 2.68 -25.80
N LYS A 89 -15.49 3.84 -25.58
CA LYS A 89 -15.84 4.78 -24.52
C LYS A 89 -17.00 5.68 -24.95
N ASP A 90 -18.06 5.72 -24.17
CA ASP A 90 -19.22 6.59 -24.38
C ASP A 90 -19.24 7.76 -23.38
N PHE A 91 -18.06 8.33 -23.13
CA PHE A 91 -17.82 9.54 -22.34
C PHE A 91 -16.64 10.33 -22.95
N ASN A 92 -16.51 11.58 -22.54
CA ASN A 92 -15.42 12.44 -23.03
C ASN A 92 -14.08 12.04 -22.43
N GLU A 93 -13.04 12.00 -23.25
CA GLU A 93 -11.65 11.89 -22.78
C GLU A 93 -11.15 13.23 -22.23
N LEU A 94 -10.21 13.16 -21.29
CA LEU A 94 -9.55 14.37 -20.79
C LEU A 94 -8.68 15.00 -21.89
N PRO A 95 -8.71 16.32 -22.04
CA PRO A 95 -7.84 17.01 -22.99
C PRO A 95 -6.36 16.78 -22.69
N ALA A 96 -5.51 16.88 -23.71
CA ALA A 96 -4.07 16.83 -23.52
C ALA A 96 -3.61 17.96 -22.57
N GLY A 97 -2.70 17.64 -21.68
CA GLY A 97 -2.20 18.58 -20.67
C GLY A 97 -2.97 18.59 -19.34
N PHE A 98 -4.12 17.90 -19.26
CA PHE A 98 -4.92 17.85 -18.03
C PHE A 98 -4.22 17.15 -16.86
N GLU A 99 -3.20 16.34 -17.12
CA GLU A 99 -2.32 15.78 -16.10
C GLU A 99 -1.65 16.85 -15.22
N ASN A 100 -1.49 18.06 -15.74
CA ASN A 100 -0.88 19.20 -15.04
C ASN A 100 -1.91 20.16 -14.42
N GLU A 101 -3.21 19.96 -14.69
CA GLU A 101 -4.27 20.79 -14.14
C GLU A 101 -4.65 20.37 -12.72
N ASN A 102 -5.15 21.33 -11.93
CA ASN A 102 -5.64 21.06 -10.57
C ASN A 102 -7.05 20.45 -10.59
N TYR A 103 -7.53 19.99 -9.42
CA TYR A 103 -8.84 19.36 -9.31
C TYR A 103 -10.00 20.32 -9.65
N GLN A 104 -9.86 21.63 -9.47
CA GLN A 104 -10.88 22.62 -9.83
C GLN A 104 -11.10 22.64 -11.36
N LYS A 105 -10.00 22.59 -12.14
CA LYS A 105 -10.08 22.52 -13.60
C LYS A 105 -10.68 21.22 -14.10
N HIS A 106 -10.37 20.11 -13.45
CA HIS A 106 -11.03 18.83 -13.72
C HIS A 106 -12.52 18.90 -13.42
N PHE A 107 -12.91 19.45 -12.28
CA PHE A 107 -14.31 19.65 -11.94
C PHE A 107 -15.05 20.54 -12.95
N GLU A 108 -14.48 21.70 -13.32
CA GLU A 108 -15.03 22.61 -14.33
C GLU A 108 -15.25 21.90 -15.67
N PHE A 109 -14.28 21.09 -16.12
CA PHE A 109 -14.39 20.33 -17.37
C PHE A 109 -15.61 19.41 -17.38
N TRP A 110 -15.92 18.75 -16.26
CA TRP A 110 -17.02 17.79 -16.19
C TRP A 110 -18.41 18.42 -16.03
N GLN A 111 -18.52 19.73 -15.75
CA GLN A 111 -19.83 20.36 -15.47
C GLN A 111 -20.78 20.39 -16.67
N ASP A 112 -20.27 20.46 -17.88
CA ASP A 112 -21.06 20.50 -19.11
C ASP A 112 -21.02 19.21 -19.92
N LYS A 113 -20.42 18.14 -19.36
CA LYS A 113 -20.29 16.84 -20.03
C LYS A 113 -21.37 15.88 -19.59
N THR A 114 -21.90 15.13 -20.56
CA THR A 114 -22.74 13.97 -20.25
C THR A 114 -21.84 12.82 -19.81
N VAL A 115 -22.14 12.27 -18.64
CA VAL A 115 -21.43 11.12 -18.07
C VAL A 115 -22.37 9.94 -17.83
N PRO A 116 -21.88 8.70 -17.78
CA PRO A 116 -22.70 7.53 -17.47
C PRO A 116 -23.45 7.68 -16.15
N ASN A 117 -24.65 7.10 -16.05
CA ASN A 117 -25.48 7.19 -14.86
C ASN A 117 -24.79 6.64 -13.60
N SER A 118 -23.99 5.58 -13.74
CA SER A 118 -23.20 5.01 -12.64
C SER A 118 -22.23 6.01 -12.01
N TRP A 119 -21.62 6.90 -12.81
CA TRP A 119 -20.70 7.92 -12.31
C TRP A 119 -21.42 8.92 -11.38
N ILE A 120 -22.63 9.34 -11.77
CA ILE A 120 -23.46 10.24 -10.95
C ILE A 120 -23.80 9.58 -9.62
N LYS A 121 -24.20 8.31 -9.65
CA LYS A 121 -24.54 7.56 -8.44
C LYS A 121 -23.35 7.39 -7.51
N PHE A 122 -22.17 7.05 -8.00
CA PHE A 122 -20.96 6.97 -7.18
C PHE A 122 -20.55 8.31 -6.58
N ARG A 123 -20.64 9.40 -7.38
CA ARG A 123 -20.41 10.74 -6.86
C ARG A 123 -21.36 11.05 -5.69
N ASP A 124 -22.64 10.81 -5.89
CA ASP A 124 -23.66 11.15 -4.90
C ASP A 124 -23.47 10.29 -3.62
N ILE A 125 -23.06 9.02 -3.75
CA ILE A 125 -22.68 8.17 -2.62
C ILE A 125 -21.45 8.74 -1.89
N ALA A 126 -20.40 9.11 -2.60
CA ALA A 126 -19.21 9.68 -1.99
C ALA A 126 -19.51 10.99 -1.25
N LEU A 127 -20.29 11.89 -1.86
CA LEU A 127 -20.69 13.15 -1.23
C LEU A 127 -21.57 12.92 -0.01
N TYR A 128 -22.47 11.92 -0.05
CA TYR A 128 -23.27 11.52 1.11
C TYR A 128 -22.40 11.11 2.31
N TRP A 129 -21.39 10.27 2.08
CA TRP A 129 -20.52 9.83 3.16
C TRP A 129 -19.62 10.96 3.70
N LEU A 130 -19.14 11.86 2.84
CA LEU A 130 -18.44 13.07 3.27
C LEU A 130 -19.33 13.93 4.19
N GLU A 131 -20.63 14.05 3.88
CA GLU A 131 -21.60 14.75 4.75
C GLU A 131 -21.82 14.04 6.09
N LYS A 132 -21.57 12.72 6.16
CA LYS A 132 -21.59 11.95 7.42
C LYS A 132 -20.30 12.05 8.22
N GLY A 133 -19.28 12.73 7.69
CA GLY A 133 -18.03 13.03 8.38
C GLY A 133 -16.90 12.03 8.13
N VAL A 134 -16.93 11.26 7.04
CA VAL A 134 -15.73 10.49 6.65
C VAL A 134 -14.66 11.44 6.13
N ASP A 135 -13.38 11.11 6.42
CA ASP A 135 -12.23 11.95 6.04
C ASP A 135 -11.70 11.64 4.64
N GLY A 136 -12.18 10.59 4.00
CA GLY A 136 -11.73 10.19 2.65
C GLY A 136 -12.13 8.78 2.29
N PHE A 137 -11.50 8.25 1.24
CA PHE A 137 -11.85 6.95 0.65
C PHE A 137 -10.62 6.15 0.24
N ARG A 138 -10.71 4.82 0.41
CA ARG A 138 -9.86 3.85 -0.26
C ARG A 138 -10.68 3.20 -1.37
N PHE A 139 -10.15 3.25 -2.58
CA PHE A 139 -10.80 2.70 -3.77
C PHE A 139 -10.18 1.36 -4.14
N ASP A 140 -11.02 0.33 -4.04
CA ASP A 140 -10.69 -1.02 -4.42
C ASP A 140 -10.60 -1.18 -5.93
N MET A 141 -9.69 -2.03 -6.42
CA MET A 141 -9.56 -2.38 -7.84
C MET A 141 -9.58 -1.16 -8.78
N ALA A 142 -9.00 -0.03 -8.35
CA ALA A 142 -9.14 1.24 -9.05
C ALA A 142 -8.59 1.21 -10.48
N GLU A 143 -7.55 0.42 -10.76
CA GLU A 143 -6.98 0.29 -12.11
C GLU A 143 -7.92 -0.34 -13.14
N MET A 144 -8.98 -1.04 -12.68
CA MET A 144 -9.99 -1.64 -13.55
C MET A 144 -11.07 -0.63 -13.99
N VAL A 145 -10.98 0.59 -13.51
CA VAL A 145 -11.96 1.67 -13.73
C VAL A 145 -11.30 2.80 -14.53
N PRO A 146 -12.00 3.40 -15.53
CA PRO A 146 -11.41 4.45 -16.36
C PRO A 146 -10.85 5.63 -15.55
N VAL A 147 -9.70 6.14 -15.92
CA VAL A 147 -9.07 7.28 -15.25
C VAL A 147 -9.94 8.55 -15.33
N GLU A 148 -10.76 8.68 -16.38
CA GLU A 148 -11.72 9.75 -16.57
C GLU A 148 -12.82 9.73 -15.49
N PHE A 149 -13.28 8.55 -15.10
CA PHE A 149 -14.21 8.41 -13.96
C PHE A 149 -13.57 8.93 -12.66
N TRP A 150 -12.32 8.59 -12.42
CA TRP A 150 -11.61 9.08 -11.23
C TRP A 150 -11.43 10.59 -11.25
N SER A 151 -11.09 11.15 -12.43
CA SER A 151 -11.06 12.60 -12.61
C SER A 151 -12.38 13.28 -12.23
N PHE A 152 -13.51 12.73 -12.70
CA PHE A 152 -14.86 13.21 -12.38
C PHE A 152 -15.18 13.07 -10.87
N LEU A 153 -14.99 11.89 -10.33
CA LEU A 153 -15.34 11.60 -8.93
C LEU A 153 -14.46 12.38 -7.95
N ASN A 154 -13.14 12.27 -8.10
CA ASN A 154 -12.19 12.83 -7.16
C ASN A 154 -12.19 14.38 -7.20
N SER A 155 -12.36 14.99 -8.38
CA SER A 155 -12.54 16.44 -8.44
C SER A 155 -13.81 16.89 -7.70
N SER A 156 -14.92 16.15 -7.82
CA SER A 156 -16.15 16.43 -7.08
C SER A 156 -15.97 16.28 -5.57
N ILE A 157 -15.26 15.23 -5.12
CA ILE A 157 -14.92 15.02 -3.71
C ILE A 157 -14.07 16.18 -3.18
N LYS A 158 -13.00 16.55 -3.88
CA LYS A 158 -12.09 17.63 -3.49
C LYS A 158 -12.77 19.02 -3.52
N MET A 159 -13.74 19.24 -4.37
CA MET A 159 -14.56 20.46 -4.32
C MET A 159 -15.43 20.52 -3.06
N LYS A 160 -15.91 19.39 -2.57
CA LYS A 160 -16.69 19.30 -1.31
C LYS A 160 -15.80 19.38 -0.07
N ASN A 161 -14.68 18.67 -0.09
CA ASN A 161 -13.68 18.66 0.98
C ASN A 161 -12.27 18.59 0.37
N PRO A 162 -11.54 19.71 0.27
CA PRO A 162 -10.18 19.76 -0.29
C PRO A 162 -9.18 18.84 0.45
N ASP A 163 -9.41 18.60 1.73
CA ASP A 163 -8.54 17.78 2.59
C ASP A 163 -8.91 16.29 2.58
N ALA A 164 -9.94 15.88 1.82
CA ALA A 164 -10.33 14.47 1.73
C ALA A 164 -9.15 13.60 1.28
N PHE A 165 -8.87 12.52 2.02
CA PHE A 165 -7.80 11.57 1.72
C PHE A 165 -8.27 10.56 0.67
N LEU A 166 -7.57 10.45 -0.46
CA LEU A 166 -7.94 9.60 -1.58
C LEU A 166 -6.82 8.60 -1.89
N LEU A 167 -7.01 7.35 -1.49
CA LEU A 167 -6.10 6.23 -1.71
C LEU A 167 -6.69 5.25 -2.70
N ALA A 168 -5.91 4.80 -3.67
CA ALA A 168 -6.35 3.84 -4.67
C ALA A 168 -5.46 2.60 -4.77
N GLU A 169 -6.08 1.48 -5.07
CA GLU A 169 -5.42 0.25 -5.45
C GLU A 169 -5.15 0.23 -6.95
N VAL A 170 -3.89 0.48 -7.30
CA VAL A 170 -3.36 0.43 -8.67
C VAL A 170 -2.05 -0.35 -8.61
N TYR A 171 -1.99 -1.51 -9.26
CA TYR A 171 -0.84 -2.43 -9.19
C TYR A 171 0.00 -2.45 -10.46
N ASN A 172 -0.47 -1.83 -11.54
CA ASN A 172 0.31 -1.67 -12.75
C ASN A 172 1.16 -0.39 -12.69
N PRO A 173 2.51 -0.47 -12.56
CA PRO A 173 3.37 0.71 -12.44
C PRO A 173 3.27 1.68 -13.63
N SER A 174 2.93 1.20 -14.82
CA SER A 174 2.76 2.05 -16.01
C SER A 174 1.57 3.01 -15.89
N LEU A 175 0.62 2.72 -14.99
CA LEU A 175 -0.58 3.51 -14.78
C LEU A 175 -0.46 4.51 -13.60
N TYR A 176 0.54 4.39 -12.74
CA TYR A 176 0.66 5.19 -11.53
C TYR A 176 0.50 6.69 -11.79
N ARG A 177 1.26 7.20 -12.77
CA ARG A 177 1.25 8.64 -13.09
C ARG A 177 -0.09 9.12 -13.62
N ASP A 178 -0.79 8.31 -14.40
CA ASP A 178 -2.13 8.64 -14.90
C ASP A 178 -3.16 8.70 -13.77
N TYR A 179 -3.16 7.74 -12.86
CA TYR A 179 -4.11 7.72 -11.75
C TYR A 179 -3.84 8.82 -10.72
N ILE A 180 -2.58 9.17 -10.48
CA ILE A 180 -2.22 10.33 -9.65
C ILE A 180 -2.56 11.64 -10.38
N LYS A 181 -2.05 11.83 -11.59
CA LYS A 181 -2.08 13.13 -12.27
C LYS A 181 -3.42 13.43 -12.95
N LYS A 182 -4.01 12.46 -13.66
CA LYS A 182 -5.31 12.59 -14.32
C LYS A 182 -6.47 12.15 -13.41
N GLY A 183 -6.32 11.03 -12.72
CA GLY A 183 -7.31 10.50 -11.78
C GLY A 183 -7.44 11.28 -10.49
N LYS A 184 -6.49 12.19 -10.19
CA LYS A 184 -6.45 13.02 -8.97
C LYS A 184 -6.47 12.20 -7.68
N MET A 185 -5.81 11.03 -7.67
CA MET A 185 -5.55 10.28 -6.45
C MET A 185 -4.46 10.98 -5.63
N ASP A 186 -4.65 11.06 -4.32
CA ASP A 186 -3.59 11.55 -3.44
C ASP A 186 -2.50 10.48 -3.26
N TYR A 187 -2.91 9.22 -3.14
CA TYR A 187 -1.99 8.10 -2.89
C TYR A 187 -2.38 6.84 -3.65
N LEU A 188 -1.37 6.07 -4.02
CA LEU A 188 -1.48 4.69 -4.48
C LEU A 188 -0.68 3.78 -3.54
N TYR A 189 -1.04 2.51 -3.42
CA TYR A 189 -0.20 1.54 -2.72
C TYR A 189 1.09 1.28 -3.49
N ASP A 190 2.24 1.34 -2.82
CA ASP A 190 3.51 0.88 -3.37
C ASP A 190 3.63 -0.64 -3.22
N LYS A 191 2.81 -1.37 -3.98
CA LYS A 191 2.70 -2.83 -3.90
C LYS A 191 3.74 -3.53 -4.75
N VAL A 192 3.74 -3.26 -6.05
CA VAL A 192 4.45 -4.08 -7.04
C VAL A 192 5.96 -3.83 -7.05
N GLN A 193 6.39 -2.65 -6.62
CA GLN A 193 7.81 -2.29 -6.60
C GLN A 193 8.41 -2.45 -5.21
N LEU A 194 8.20 -1.51 -4.29
CA LEU A 194 8.89 -1.53 -2.99
C LEU A 194 8.40 -2.67 -2.08
N TYR A 195 7.07 -2.85 -1.94
CA TYR A 195 6.56 -3.92 -1.08
C TYR A 195 7.03 -5.30 -1.55
N ASP A 196 6.86 -5.64 -2.84
CA ASP A 196 7.25 -6.96 -3.35
C ASP A 196 8.76 -7.18 -3.25
N THR A 197 9.57 -6.14 -3.41
CA THR A 197 11.01 -6.22 -3.20
C THR A 197 11.35 -6.48 -1.74
N LEU A 198 10.77 -5.72 -0.80
CA LEU A 198 10.99 -5.92 0.63
C LEU A 198 10.50 -7.29 1.09
N LYS A 199 9.35 -7.77 0.58
CA LYS A 199 8.83 -9.12 0.80
C LYS A 199 9.86 -10.19 0.41
N ASN A 200 10.41 -10.10 -0.78
CA ASN A 200 11.42 -11.04 -1.25
C ASN A 200 12.71 -11.00 -0.40
N VAL A 201 13.14 -9.80 0.01
CA VAL A 201 14.31 -9.64 0.89
C VAL A 201 14.06 -10.26 2.27
N MET A 202 12.90 -10.00 2.89
CA MET A 202 12.51 -10.62 4.18
C MET A 202 12.46 -12.14 4.11
N GLN A 203 12.03 -12.69 2.99
CA GLN A 203 11.99 -14.13 2.73
C GLN A 203 13.35 -14.73 2.39
N GLY A 204 14.41 -13.93 2.30
CA GLY A 204 15.76 -14.37 1.93
C GLY A 204 15.94 -14.69 0.44
N ARG A 205 14.98 -14.37 -0.41
CA ARG A 205 14.98 -14.63 -1.86
C ARG A 205 15.38 -13.41 -2.70
N GLY A 206 15.34 -12.21 -2.09
CA GLY A 206 15.64 -10.94 -2.74
C GLY A 206 16.98 -10.34 -2.33
N LEU A 207 17.40 -9.33 -3.08
CA LEU A 207 18.59 -8.53 -2.81
C LEU A 207 18.20 -7.09 -2.56
N THR A 208 18.88 -6.43 -1.62
CA THR A 208 18.69 -5.01 -1.34
C THR A 208 19.12 -4.11 -2.51
N ASP A 209 19.94 -4.64 -3.41
CA ASP A 209 20.38 -3.97 -4.65
C ASP A 209 19.20 -3.52 -5.55
N HIS A 210 18.01 -4.13 -5.38
CA HIS A 210 16.82 -3.78 -6.17
C HIS A 210 16.04 -2.58 -5.61
N ILE A 211 16.37 -2.09 -4.40
CA ILE A 211 15.61 -1.01 -3.76
C ILE A 211 15.95 0.39 -4.32
N PRO A 212 17.24 0.78 -4.48
CA PRO A 212 17.58 2.10 -5.00
C PRO A 212 17.00 2.40 -6.39
N PRO A 213 17.03 1.48 -7.38
CA PRO A 213 16.42 1.73 -8.68
C PRO A 213 14.92 2.07 -8.62
N ILE A 214 14.18 1.51 -7.64
CA ILE A 214 12.75 1.81 -7.44
C ILE A 214 12.57 3.28 -7.03
N GLN A 215 13.42 3.77 -6.13
CA GLN A 215 13.36 5.17 -5.69
C GLN A 215 13.69 6.13 -6.83
N ASP A 216 14.62 5.77 -7.71
CA ASP A 216 14.96 6.58 -8.89
C ASP A 216 13.81 6.60 -9.90
N ASP A 217 13.15 5.46 -10.14
CA ASP A 217 12.00 5.36 -11.05
C ASP A 217 10.78 6.16 -10.56
N LEU A 218 10.53 6.14 -9.25
CA LEU A 218 9.38 6.80 -8.64
C LEU A 218 9.65 8.24 -8.17
N LYS A 219 10.83 8.78 -8.41
CA LYS A 219 11.28 10.06 -7.84
C LYS A 219 10.31 11.23 -8.02
N ASP A 220 9.60 11.29 -9.14
CA ASP A 220 8.62 12.35 -9.44
C ASP A 220 7.27 12.18 -8.75
N ILE A 221 6.97 10.96 -8.26
CA ILE A 221 5.70 10.59 -7.61
C ILE A 221 5.89 9.90 -6.26
N GLU A 222 7.11 9.82 -5.73
CA GLU A 222 7.42 9.04 -4.52
C GLU A 222 6.54 9.43 -3.32
N HIS A 223 6.20 10.71 -3.22
CA HIS A 223 5.35 11.26 -2.15
C HIS A 223 3.87 10.85 -2.27
N HIS A 224 3.46 10.26 -3.38
CA HIS A 224 2.12 9.70 -3.61
C HIS A 224 2.07 8.17 -3.41
N MET A 225 3.20 7.51 -3.13
CA MET A 225 3.26 6.05 -3.03
C MET A 225 3.16 5.61 -1.57
N LEU A 226 1.95 5.27 -1.09
CA LEU A 226 1.72 4.82 0.28
C LEU A 226 2.44 3.50 0.54
N HIS A 227 3.37 3.50 1.48
CA HIS A 227 4.13 2.32 1.88
C HIS A 227 3.37 1.46 2.90
N PHE A 228 3.55 0.17 2.82
CA PHE A 228 2.98 -0.80 3.77
C PHE A 228 3.79 -2.10 3.76
N LEU A 229 3.63 -2.94 4.78
CA LEU A 229 4.21 -4.27 4.83
C LEU A 229 3.18 -5.37 5.06
N GLU A 230 2.01 -5.02 5.56
CA GLU A 230 0.85 -5.88 5.71
C GLU A 230 -0.42 -5.13 5.32
N ASN A 231 -1.38 -5.83 4.75
CA ASN A 231 -2.75 -5.39 4.55
C ASN A 231 -3.70 -6.60 4.58
N HIS A 232 -4.97 -6.40 4.27
CA HIS A 232 -5.98 -7.47 4.27
C HIS A 232 -5.80 -8.50 3.14
N ASP A 233 -5.10 -8.14 2.05
CA ASP A 233 -4.87 -9.01 0.89
C ASP A 233 -3.52 -9.72 0.93
N GLU A 234 -2.61 -9.29 1.80
CA GLU A 234 -1.28 -9.89 1.94
C GLU A 234 -1.19 -10.73 3.23
N GLN A 235 -0.34 -11.75 3.19
CA GLN A 235 -0.07 -12.55 4.39
C GLN A 235 0.66 -11.72 5.45
N ARG A 236 0.47 -12.07 6.71
CA ARG A 236 1.19 -11.49 7.82
C ARG A 236 2.68 -11.79 7.72
N ILE A 237 3.55 -10.84 8.10
CA ILE A 237 5.01 -11.04 8.11
C ILE A 237 5.40 -12.26 8.94
N ALA A 238 4.79 -12.43 10.10
CA ALA A 238 5.07 -13.54 11.01
C ALA A 238 4.53 -14.90 10.53
N SER A 239 3.65 -14.91 9.51
CA SER A 239 3.10 -16.15 8.95
C SER A 239 4.20 -17.11 8.53
N PRO A 240 4.07 -18.41 8.84
CA PRO A 240 5.01 -19.45 8.39
C PRO A 240 5.22 -19.47 6.87
N GLU A 241 4.21 -19.10 6.10
CA GLU A 241 4.26 -19.07 4.64
C GLU A 241 4.85 -17.76 4.08
N PHE A 242 5.06 -16.76 4.91
CA PHE A 242 5.69 -15.50 4.52
C PHE A 242 7.16 -15.48 5.01
N ALA A 243 7.45 -14.88 6.15
CA ALA A 243 8.80 -14.79 6.72
C ALA A 243 9.00 -15.69 7.95
N GLY A 244 7.92 -16.20 8.52
CA GLY A 244 7.92 -17.12 9.66
C GLY A 244 8.35 -16.49 10.99
N ASN A 245 8.64 -15.18 10.99
CA ASN A 245 9.08 -14.46 12.17
C ASN A 245 8.93 -12.95 11.95
N PHE A 246 8.25 -12.27 12.86
CA PHE A 246 8.07 -10.81 12.81
C PHE A 246 9.38 -10.00 12.93
N GLU A 247 10.43 -10.56 13.55
CA GLU A 247 11.72 -9.89 13.65
C GLU A 247 12.32 -9.54 12.27
N LYS A 248 12.10 -10.39 11.26
CA LYS A 248 12.53 -10.14 9.89
C LYS A 248 11.86 -8.92 9.26
N GLY A 249 10.70 -8.51 9.78
CA GLY A 249 10.01 -7.30 9.35
C GLY A 249 10.62 -6.00 9.87
N LYS A 250 11.43 -6.03 10.94
CA LYS A 250 11.96 -4.79 11.53
C LYS A 250 12.83 -3.96 10.57
N PRO A 251 13.86 -4.52 9.88
CA PRO A 251 14.63 -3.73 8.93
C PRO A 251 13.76 -3.25 7.75
N ALA A 252 12.83 -4.07 7.27
CA ALA A 252 11.90 -3.66 6.22
C ALA A 252 11.01 -2.49 6.67
N MET A 253 10.56 -2.51 7.92
CA MET A 253 9.74 -1.43 8.48
C MET A 253 10.53 -0.11 8.61
N VAL A 254 11.79 -0.18 9.02
CA VAL A 254 12.65 1.01 9.05
C VAL A 254 12.80 1.60 7.65
N VAL A 255 13.08 0.76 6.66
CA VAL A 255 13.18 1.20 5.26
C VAL A 255 11.86 1.79 4.77
N SER A 256 10.77 1.06 4.90
CA SER A 256 9.42 1.48 4.48
C SER A 256 9.01 2.83 5.09
N ALA A 257 9.35 3.08 6.35
CA ALA A 257 8.97 4.30 7.07
C ALA A 257 9.93 5.48 6.87
N THR A 258 11.09 5.30 6.20
CA THR A 258 12.11 6.35 6.13
C THR A 258 12.62 6.63 4.72
N ILE A 259 12.30 5.80 3.73
CA ILE A 259 12.93 5.90 2.41
C ILE A 259 12.33 7.05 1.56
N SER A 260 11.07 7.39 1.74
CA SER A 260 10.38 8.45 1.00
C SER A 260 9.69 9.48 1.90
N THR A 261 9.02 10.45 1.29
CA THR A 261 8.19 11.44 2.00
C THR A 261 6.73 10.99 2.16
N SER A 262 6.37 9.84 1.61
CA SER A 262 5.00 9.35 1.59
C SER A 262 4.57 8.75 2.94
N PRO A 263 3.26 8.64 3.18
CA PRO A 263 2.77 8.01 4.40
C PRO A 263 3.07 6.51 4.43
N THR A 264 3.17 5.97 5.65
CA THR A 264 3.35 4.55 5.91
C THR A 264 2.15 4.01 6.64
N MET A 265 1.50 3.01 6.08
CA MET A 265 0.37 2.31 6.69
C MET A 265 0.86 1.17 7.59
N ILE A 266 0.28 1.06 8.78
CA ILE A 266 0.41 -0.09 9.66
C ILE A 266 -0.92 -0.83 9.70
N TYR A 267 -0.89 -2.09 9.33
CA TYR A 267 -2.08 -2.93 9.41
C TYR A 267 -2.31 -3.35 10.87
N PHE A 268 -3.57 -3.47 11.29
CA PHE A 268 -3.90 -3.76 12.70
C PHE A 268 -3.25 -5.05 13.18
N ALA A 269 -2.70 -5.03 14.41
CA ALA A 269 -1.92 -6.10 15.03
C ALA A 269 -0.57 -6.44 14.35
N GLN A 270 -0.16 -5.72 13.30
CA GLN A 270 1.19 -5.84 12.73
C GLN A 270 2.26 -5.52 13.79
N GLU A 271 2.02 -4.49 14.59
CA GLU A 271 2.91 -4.07 15.68
C GLU A 271 2.95 -5.04 16.88
N LEU A 272 2.11 -6.07 16.85
CA LEU A 272 2.05 -7.14 17.85
C LEU A 272 2.57 -8.48 17.28
N GLY A 273 2.93 -8.51 15.98
CA GLY A 273 3.46 -9.70 15.33
C GLY A 273 2.42 -10.79 15.07
N GLU A 274 1.18 -10.39 14.73
CA GLU A 274 0.15 -11.35 14.34
C GLU A 274 0.62 -12.23 13.18
N ASP A 275 0.46 -13.54 13.30
CA ASP A 275 0.91 -14.52 12.32
C ASP A 275 -0.21 -15.06 11.41
N GLY A 276 -1.47 -14.77 11.72
CA GLY A 276 -2.62 -15.27 10.97
C GLY A 276 -2.77 -16.80 11.05
N SER A 277 -2.24 -17.43 12.08
CA SER A 277 -2.22 -18.89 12.20
C SER A 277 -3.50 -19.50 12.75
N GLU A 278 -4.43 -18.68 13.26
CA GLU A 278 -5.69 -19.18 13.77
C GLU A 278 -6.59 -19.68 12.64
N ASN A 279 -7.27 -20.79 12.86
CA ASN A 279 -8.17 -21.36 11.88
C ASN A 279 -9.44 -20.48 11.72
N ALA A 280 -9.56 -19.84 10.60
CA ALA A 280 -10.57 -18.82 10.32
C ALA A 280 -11.71 -19.29 9.39
N GLY A 281 -11.90 -20.55 9.20
CA GLY A 281 -13.05 -21.07 8.43
C GLY A 281 -12.97 -20.93 6.90
N PHE A 282 -12.24 -19.95 6.35
CA PHE A 282 -12.09 -19.75 4.90
C PHE A 282 -10.86 -20.44 4.28
N GLY A 283 -10.23 -21.31 4.98
CA GLY A 283 -9.08 -22.03 4.45
C GLY A 283 -8.01 -22.28 5.50
N ALA A 284 -6.80 -22.54 5.03
CA ALA A 284 -5.68 -22.84 5.88
C ALA A 284 -5.26 -21.65 6.76
N PRO A 285 -4.74 -21.89 7.96
CA PRO A 285 -3.98 -20.87 8.69
C PRO A 285 -2.94 -20.17 7.81
N SER A 286 -2.53 -18.97 8.16
CA SER A 286 -1.57 -18.15 7.42
C SER A 286 -2.05 -17.57 6.10
N ARG A 287 -3.32 -17.70 5.76
CA ARG A 287 -3.90 -17.00 4.63
C ARG A 287 -4.05 -15.50 4.88
N THR A 288 -4.48 -14.77 3.86
CA THR A 288 -4.83 -13.36 4.00
C THR A 288 -6.03 -13.15 4.94
N SER A 289 -6.14 -11.98 5.54
CA SER A 289 -7.14 -11.69 6.58
C SER A 289 -8.44 -11.05 6.09
N ILE A 290 -8.59 -10.82 4.79
CA ILE A 290 -9.76 -10.14 4.21
C ILE A 290 -11.10 -10.80 4.60
N PHE A 291 -11.10 -12.12 4.80
CA PHE A 291 -12.28 -12.90 5.15
C PHE A 291 -12.21 -13.49 6.57
N ASP A 292 -11.43 -12.89 7.48
CA ASP A 292 -11.34 -13.35 8.85
C ASP A 292 -12.57 -12.93 9.65
N TYR A 293 -13.35 -13.92 10.08
CA TYR A 293 -14.54 -13.72 10.93
C TYR A 293 -14.30 -14.06 12.39
N ILE A 294 -13.10 -14.50 12.73
CA ILE A 294 -12.68 -14.80 14.10
C ILE A 294 -11.71 -13.74 14.61
N GLY A 295 -11.46 -13.77 15.88
CA GLY A 295 -10.60 -12.77 16.51
C GLY A 295 -9.15 -12.87 16.05
N VAL A 296 -8.40 -11.82 16.35
CA VAL A 296 -6.95 -11.71 16.16
C VAL A 296 -6.28 -11.93 17.51
N PRO A 297 -5.63 -13.09 17.76
CA PRO A 297 -5.18 -13.47 19.11
C PRO A 297 -4.22 -12.46 19.76
N THR A 298 -3.25 -11.94 19.02
CA THR A 298 -2.29 -10.96 19.54
C THR A 298 -3.00 -9.66 19.95
N LEU A 299 -3.96 -9.20 19.16
CA LEU A 299 -4.73 -8.01 19.47
C LEU A 299 -5.65 -8.24 20.67
N GLN A 300 -6.28 -9.41 20.77
CA GLN A 300 -7.12 -9.77 21.92
C GLN A 300 -6.31 -9.79 23.22
N ARG A 301 -5.07 -10.28 23.19
CA ARG A 301 -4.16 -10.23 24.35
C ARG A 301 -3.81 -8.79 24.74
N TRP A 302 -3.57 -7.95 23.74
CA TRP A 302 -3.26 -6.53 23.99
C TRP A 302 -4.48 -5.76 24.54
N VAL A 303 -5.68 -6.04 24.02
CA VAL A 303 -6.94 -5.44 24.49
C VAL A 303 -7.24 -5.81 25.95
N ASN A 304 -6.82 -7.00 26.40
CA ASN A 304 -6.89 -7.45 27.79
C ASN A 304 -8.25 -7.17 28.46
N ASP A 305 -9.32 -7.81 27.97
CA ASP A 305 -10.68 -7.67 28.48
C ASP A 305 -11.17 -6.19 28.58
N LYS A 306 -10.82 -5.37 27.60
CA LYS A 306 -11.14 -3.94 27.47
C LYS A 306 -10.32 -3.00 28.39
N ASN A 307 -9.21 -3.47 28.97
CA ASN A 307 -8.27 -2.60 29.70
C ASN A 307 -7.33 -1.82 28.77
N PHE A 308 -7.08 -2.33 27.55
CA PHE A 308 -6.24 -1.70 26.52
C PHE A 308 -4.81 -1.37 26.99
N ASP A 309 -4.25 -2.23 27.84
CA ASP A 309 -2.96 -2.01 28.51
C ASP A 309 -1.88 -3.04 28.14
N GLY A 310 -2.23 -4.03 27.28
CA GLY A 310 -1.31 -5.11 26.90
C GLY A 310 -1.07 -6.14 27.99
N GLY A 311 -1.90 -6.17 29.06
CA GLY A 311 -1.65 -7.00 30.24
C GLY A 311 -1.64 -8.51 30.01
N LYS A 312 -2.16 -8.99 28.87
CA LYS A 312 -2.08 -10.40 28.45
C LYS A 312 -1.08 -10.65 27.31
N SER A 313 -0.45 -9.60 26.77
CA SER A 313 0.55 -9.73 25.72
C SER A 313 1.84 -10.36 26.23
N THR A 314 2.55 -11.05 25.34
CA THR A 314 3.89 -11.58 25.64
C THR A 314 4.92 -10.46 25.70
N LYS A 315 6.09 -10.76 26.24
CA LYS A 315 7.20 -9.78 26.27
C LYS A 315 7.68 -9.43 24.88
N GLU A 316 7.68 -10.38 23.95
CA GLU A 316 8.08 -10.22 22.56
C GLU A 316 7.10 -9.32 21.82
N GLU A 317 5.77 -9.54 21.98
CA GLU A 317 4.73 -8.67 21.42
C GLU A 317 4.88 -7.22 21.90
N LEU A 318 5.07 -7.01 23.19
CA LEU A 318 5.26 -5.68 23.76
C LEU A 318 6.59 -5.04 23.30
N ALA A 319 7.65 -5.82 23.15
CA ALA A 319 8.93 -5.33 22.63
C ALA A 319 8.82 -4.91 21.16
N LEU A 320 8.10 -5.67 20.34
CA LEU A 320 7.82 -5.31 18.95
C LEU A 320 6.99 -4.03 18.89
N ARG A 321 5.91 -3.95 19.65
CA ARG A 321 5.08 -2.74 19.70
C ARG A 321 5.86 -1.50 20.14
N ASP A 322 6.78 -1.65 21.09
CA ASP A 322 7.65 -0.55 21.51
C ASP A 322 8.64 -0.13 20.40
N PHE A 323 9.13 -1.06 19.57
CA PHE A 323 9.90 -0.75 18.38
C PHE A 323 9.06 0.09 17.40
N TYR A 324 7.84 -0.32 17.04
CA TYR A 324 6.94 0.45 16.16
C TYR A 324 6.66 1.84 16.75
N LYS A 325 6.36 1.91 18.04
CA LYS A 325 6.13 3.18 18.74
C LYS A 325 7.31 4.13 18.60
N ARG A 326 8.54 3.65 18.81
CA ARG A 326 9.75 4.48 18.66
C ARG A 326 9.95 4.95 17.23
N LEU A 327 9.87 4.03 16.28
CA LEU A 327 10.05 4.33 14.87
C LEU A 327 9.04 5.39 14.40
N LEU A 328 7.75 5.14 14.59
CA LEU A 328 6.70 6.04 14.10
C LEU A 328 6.70 7.40 14.82
N ASN A 329 6.99 7.44 16.14
CA ASN A 329 7.17 8.71 16.84
C ASN A 329 8.40 9.50 16.37
N PHE A 330 9.40 8.83 15.85
CA PHE A 330 10.54 9.50 15.22
C PHE A 330 10.15 10.07 13.85
N THR A 331 9.50 9.26 13.00
CA THR A 331 9.19 9.67 11.61
C THR A 331 8.32 10.91 11.55
N ILE A 332 7.29 11.04 12.40
CA ILE A 332 6.39 12.22 12.42
C ILE A 332 7.06 13.51 12.92
N LYS A 333 8.28 13.45 13.45
CA LYS A 333 9.01 14.60 14.02
C LYS A 333 10.29 14.96 13.25
N SER A 334 10.67 14.15 12.28
CA SER A 334 11.93 14.31 11.57
C SER A 334 11.76 15.18 10.33
N ASP A 335 12.40 16.35 10.32
CA ASP A 335 12.45 17.23 9.15
C ASP A 335 13.18 16.57 7.96
N ALA A 336 14.19 15.75 8.23
CA ALA A 336 14.97 15.08 7.21
C ALA A 336 14.14 14.11 6.38
N LEU A 337 13.11 13.48 6.97
CA LEU A 337 12.25 12.55 6.26
C LEU A 337 11.27 13.25 5.29
N MET A 338 11.09 14.55 5.42
CA MET A 338 10.40 15.41 4.44
C MET A 338 11.38 16.09 3.48
N GLY A 339 12.67 15.76 3.55
CA GLY A 339 13.75 16.32 2.75
C GLY A 339 14.20 15.39 1.61
N GLU A 340 15.47 15.56 1.20
CA GLU A 340 16.06 14.81 0.10
C GLU A 340 16.45 13.38 0.49
N TYR A 341 16.27 12.47 -0.45
CA TYR A 341 16.83 11.12 -0.45
C TYR A 341 18.13 11.09 -1.28
N GLN A 342 19.16 10.39 -0.78
CA GLN A 342 20.32 10.03 -1.59
C GLN A 342 20.75 8.58 -1.27
N ASP A 343 20.96 7.80 -2.31
CA ASP A 343 21.46 6.44 -2.16
C ASP A 343 22.91 6.42 -1.66
N LEU A 344 23.20 5.51 -0.74
CA LEU A 344 24.55 5.14 -0.32
C LEU A 344 24.86 3.67 -0.64
N HIS A 345 23.83 2.89 -0.95
CA HIS A 345 23.94 1.45 -1.10
C HIS A 345 24.82 1.08 -2.29
N GLN A 346 24.50 1.58 -3.48
CA GLN A 346 25.24 1.23 -4.70
C GLN A 346 26.72 1.63 -4.58
N PHE A 347 26.99 2.83 -4.08
CA PHE A 347 28.36 3.28 -3.85
C PHE A 347 29.12 2.37 -2.89
N ASN A 348 28.50 1.93 -1.80
CA ASN A 348 29.15 1.06 -0.82
C ASN A 348 29.26 -0.39 -1.31
N ARG A 349 28.34 -0.86 -2.16
CA ARG A 349 28.47 -2.18 -2.82
C ARG A 349 29.76 -2.30 -3.62
N GLU A 350 30.19 -1.22 -4.25
CA GLU A 350 31.39 -1.20 -5.10
C GLU A 350 32.68 -0.82 -4.34
N ASN A 351 32.56 -0.02 -3.28
CA ASN A 351 33.71 0.65 -2.68
C ASN A 351 34.00 0.25 -1.23
N THR A 352 33.15 -0.60 -0.61
CA THR A 352 33.28 -0.94 0.81
C THR A 352 33.41 -2.44 1.03
N GLU A 353 34.50 -2.83 1.65
CA GLU A 353 34.73 -4.24 2.03
C GLU A 353 33.67 -4.71 3.05
N ASN A 354 33.24 -5.96 2.94
CA ASN A 354 32.19 -6.58 3.75
C ASN A 354 30.79 -5.97 3.61
N TYR A 355 30.58 -5.00 2.73
CA TYR A 355 29.26 -4.48 2.40
C TYR A 355 28.62 -5.33 1.28
N ASN A 356 27.45 -5.90 1.50
CA ASN A 356 26.85 -6.89 0.60
C ASN A 356 25.34 -6.63 0.37
N ALA A 357 24.72 -7.47 -0.47
CA ALA A 357 23.31 -7.35 -0.87
C ALA A 357 22.28 -7.77 0.20
N LYS A 358 22.69 -7.92 1.47
CA LYS A 358 21.81 -8.03 2.64
C LYS A 358 21.79 -6.76 3.47
N LEU A 359 22.67 -5.81 3.14
CA LEU A 359 22.72 -4.49 3.78
C LEU A 359 22.03 -3.46 2.89
N LEU A 360 21.40 -2.48 3.49
CA LEU A 360 20.91 -1.29 2.79
C LEU A 360 21.36 -0.06 3.54
N SER A 361 21.86 0.95 2.83
CA SER A 361 22.12 2.27 3.41
C SER A 361 21.72 3.39 2.47
N PHE A 362 21.18 4.44 3.03
CA PHE A 362 20.82 5.66 2.33
C PHE A 362 20.81 6.84 3.31
N THR A 363 20.76 8.04 2.79
CA THR A 363 20.64 9.24 3.62
C THR A 363 19.34 9.99 3.32
N ARG A 364 18.78 10.58 4.36
CA ARG A 364 17.67 11.54 4.30
C ARG A 364 18.15 12.83 4.94
N PHE A 365 17.92 13.97 4.30
CA PHE A 365 18.39 15.23 4.88
C PHE A 365 17.56 16.44 4.46
N SER A 366 17.50 17.39 5.35
CA SER A 366 17.00 18.74 5.17
C SER A 366 18.09 19.75 5.56
N ASN A 367 17.78 21.03 5.51
CA ASN A 367 18.68 22.06 6.02
C ASN A 367 19.03 21.86 7.50
N ASN A 368 18.07 21.38 8.30
CA ASN A 368 18.16 21.31 9.77
C ASN A 368 18.59 19.92 10.29
N GLU A 369 18.44 18.88 9.51
CA GLU A 369 18.65 17.51 9.98
C GLU A 369 19.31 16.65 8.90
N LYS A 370 20.29 15.83 9.29
CA LYS A 370 20.95 14.85 8.41
C LYS A 370 20.87 13.49 9.07
N LEU A 371 20.36 12.52 8.34
CA LEU A 371 20.18 11.13 8.77
C LEU A 371 20.92 10.19 7.82
N ILE A 372 21.52 9.17 8.40
CA ILE A 372 21.97 7.98 7.67
C ILE A 372 21.16 6.82 8.19
N ILE A 373 20.51 6.10 7.28
CA ILE A 373 19.78 4.88 7.58
C ILE A 373 20.65 3.70 7.17
N VAL A 374 20.80 2.73 8.06
CA VAL A 374 21.51 1.47 7.82
C VAL A 374 20.62 0.33 8.29
N ALA A 375 20.38 -0.65 7.44
CA ALA A 375 19.57 -1.84 7.75
C ALA A 375 20.30 -3.12 7.36
N ASN A 376 20.31 -4.11 8.26
CA ASN A 376 20.80 -5.46 8.02
C ASN A 376 19.61 -6.42 7.92
N PHE A 377 19.41 -7.02 6.75
CA PHE A 377 18.35 -8.00 6.48
C PHE A 377 18.80 -9.46 6.70
N ASP A 378 20.07 -9.68 7.03
CA ASP A 378 20.53 -11.03 7.37
C ASP A 378 20.09 -11.40 8.78
N ALA A 379 19.41 -12.54 8.92
CA ALA A 379 18.90 -13.01 10.22
C ALA A 379 19.97 -13.67 11.11
N GLU A 380 21.14 -13.97 10.56
CA GLU A 380 22.17 -14.78 11.25
C GLU A 380 23.50 -14.03 11.40
N LYS A 381 23.85 -13.15 10.45
CA LYS A 381 25.18 -12.56 10.36
C LYS A 381 25.19 -11.09 10.76
N ALA A 382 26.12 -10.77 11.64
CA ALA A 382 26.56 -9.38 11.88
C ALA A 382 27.57 -8.97 10.82
N PHE A 383 27.58 -7.67 10.46
CA PHE A 383 28.55 -7.11 9.53
C PHE A 383 29.25 -5.92 10.14
N GLU A 384 30.58 -5.92 10.01
CA GLU A 384 31.42 -4.75 10.33
C GLU A 384 32.02 -4.23 9.04
N PHE A 385 31.82 -2.95 8.75
CA PHE A 385 32.26 -2.28 7.53
C PHE A 385 32.52 -0.80 7.77
N GLU A 386 33.29 -0.19 6.90
CA GLU A 386 33.48 1.25 6.87
C GLU A 386 32.51 1.89 5.87
N LEU A 387 31.35 2.35 6.35
CA LEU A 387 30.37 3.05 5.52
C LEU A 387 30.98 4.31 4.93
N LYS A 388 30.96 4.45 3.62
CA LYS A 388 31.50 5.61 2.88
C LYS A 388 30.37 6.49 2.37
N ILE A 389 30.59 7.81 2.47
CA ILE A 389 29.66 8.81 1.96
C ILE A 389 30.41 9.65 0.92
N PRO A 390 29.92 9.69 -0.34
CA PRO A 390 30.52 10.48 -1.41
C PRO A 390 30.61 11.96 -1.07
N LEU A 391 31.67 12.62 -1.59
CA LEU A 391 31.91 14.04 -1.36
C LEU A 391 30.75 14.94 -1.80
N GLU A 392 30.06 14.56 -2.86
CA GLU A 392 28.89 15.30 -3.37
C GLU A 392 27.76 15.40 -2.34
N ILE A 393 27.52 14.34 -1.54
CA ILE A 393 26.55 14.35 -0.46
C ILE A 393 27.03 15.25 0.68
N ILE A 394 28.30 15.18 1.03
CA ILE A 394 28.92 16.05 2.06
C ILE A 394 28.78 17.52 1.68
N LYS A 395 29.00 17.87 0.40
CA LYS A 395 28.78 19.22 -0.12
C LYS A 395 27.31 19.65 0.01
N LYS A 396 26.36 18.78 -0.30
CA LYS A 396 24.93 19.06 -0.09
C LYS A 396 24.57 19.26 1.38
N TRP A 397 25.22 18.53 2.27
CA TRP A 397 25.03 18.69 3.72
C TRP A 397 25.63 19.98 4.26
N ASN A 398 26.53 20.61 3.49
CA ASN A 398 27.26 21.84 3.85
C ASN A 398 28.01 21.73 5.21
N ILE A 399 28.75 20.63 5.37
CA ILE A 399 29.58 20.38 6.56
C ILE A 399 31.08 20.43 6.20
N ASN A 400 31.89 20.92 7.12
CA ASN A 400 33.33 21.04 6.96
C ASN A 400 34.03 19.73 7.28
N GLU A 401 35.36 19.68 6.94
CA GLU A 401 36.23 18.58 7.38
C GLU A 401 36.29 18.52 8.93
N GLY A 402 36.30 17.29 9.45
CA GLY A 402 36.34 17.07 10.89
C GLY A 402 35.77 15.73 11.31
N THR A 403 35.63 15.56 12.60
CA THR A 403 34.94 14.36 13.17
C THR A 403 33.66 14.80 13.84
N PHE A 404 32.57 14.16 13.47
CA PHE A 404 31.22 14.41 13.96
C PHE A 404 30.63 13.16 14.60
N LEU A 405 29.68 13.31 15.52
CA LEU A 405 29.03 12.22 16.16
C LEU A 405 27.75 11.83 15.38
N LEU A 406 27.61 10.56 14.99
CA LEU A 406 26.39 9.95 14.52
C LEU A 406 25.70 9.26 15.69
N LYS A 407 24.50 9.71 16.08
CA LYS A 407 23.76 9.13 17.19
C LYS A 407 22.53 8.37 16.69
N ASP A 408 22.41 7.09 17.04
CA ASP A 408 21.21 6.29 16.75
C ASP A 408 19.97 6.88 17.43
N LYS A 409 18.89 7.07 16.66
CA LYS A 409 17.62 7.61 17.12
C LYS A 409 16.54 6.55 17.28
N LEU A 410 16.77 5.35 16.77
CA LEU A 410 15.80 4.25 16.90
C LEU A 410 15.82 3.65 18.31
N TYR A 411 17.00 3.37 18.84
CA TYR A 411 17.17 2.80 20.17
C TYR A 411 17.93 3.71 21.15
N ASN A 412 18.60 4.76 20.66
CA ASN A 412 19.47 5.66 21.44
C ASN A 412 20.63 4.96 22.19
N LYS A 413 21.04 3.77 21.71
CA LYS A 413 22.02 2.93 22.39
C LYS A 413 23.42 3.00 21.81
N LYS A 414 23.54 3.32 20.51
CA LYS A 414 24.83 3.36 19.79
C LYS A 414 25.12 4.73 19.23
N SER A 415 26.41 5.00 19.11
CA SER A 415 26.94 6.19 18.42
C SER A 415 28.19 5.80 17.65
N PHE A 416 28.46 6.49 16.55
CA PHE A 416 29.59 6.25 15.68
C PHE A 416 30.24 7.57 15.30
N ASP A 417 31.57 7.57 15.09
CA ASP A 417 32.31 8.75 14.62
C ASP A 417 32.21 8.80 13.09
N LEU A 418 31.76 9.93 12.56
CA LEU A 418 31.83 10.28 11.15
C LEU A 418 33.05 11.14 10.88
N LYS A 419 34.03 10.62 10.16
CA LYS A 419 35.20 11.35 9.72
C LYS A 419 34.96 11.97 8.36
N VAL A 420 34.93 13.29 8.28
CA VAL A 420 34.77 14.08 7.04
C VAL A 420 36.10 14.57 6.58
N THR A 421 36.45 14.33 5.32
CA THR A 421 37.71 14.73 4.67
C THR A 421 37.40 15.43 3.33
N SER A 422 38.43 15.93 2.67
CA SER A 422 38.32 16.53 1.32
C SER A 422 37.86 15.56 0.23
N SER A 423 37.85 14.25 0.49
CA SER A 423 37.40 13.19 -0.48
C SER A 423 36.05 12.59 -0.18
N GLY A 424 35.40 12.97 0.92
CA GLY A 424 34.11 12.42 1.37
C GLY A 424 34.12 12.16 2.87
N ALA A 425 33.21 11.25 3.31
CA ALA A 425 33.21 10.89 4.72
C ALA A 425 33.12 9.38 4.91
N SER A 426 33.51 8.90 6.10
CA SER A 426 33.38 7.49 6.48
C SER A 426 33.07 7.31 7.96
N ALA A 427 32.39 6.18 8.28
CA ALA A 427 32.10 5.75 9.63
C ALA A 427 32.23 4.23 9.75
N LYS A 428 32.90 3.74 10.80
CA LYS A 428 32.95 2.30 11.09
C LYS A 428 31.64 1.88 11.74
N ILE A 429 30.92 1.00 11.09
CA ILE A 429 29.60 0.50 11.53
C ILE A 429 29.69 -0.99 11.83
N LEU A 430 29.19 -1.40 13.01
CA LEU A 430 28.89 -2.78 13.33
C LEU A 430 27.38 -2.90 13.49
N VAL A 431 26.74 -3.65 12.59
CA VAL A 431 25.30 -3.93 12.59
C VAL A 431 25.05 -5.42 12.83
N ASN A 432 24.25 -5.74 13.85
CA ASN A 432 23.91 -7.12 14.19
C ASN A 432 22.84 -7.71 13.24
N PRO A 433 22.55 -9.03 13.31
CA PRO A 433 21.45 -9.62 12.57
C PRO A 433 20.13 -8.88 12.80
N LEU A 434 19.41 -8.56 11.70
CA LEU A 434 18.13 -7.83 11.70
C LEU A 434 18.15 -6.47 12.42
N GLU A 435 19.33 -5.93 12.73
CA GLU A 435 19.46 -4.62 13.35
C GLU A 435 19.38 -3.51 12.29
N SER A 436 18.81 -2.39 12.68
CA SER A 436 18.80 -1.17 11.87
C SER A 436 19.14 0.05 12.71
N PHE A 437 19.70 1.07 12.06
CA PHE A 437 20.00 2.35 12.68
C PHE A 437 19.34 3.50 11.91
N ILE A 438 18.91 4.50 12.65
CA ILE A 438 18.61 5.84 12.16
C ILE A 438 19.62 6.78 12.81
N LEU A 439 20.71 7.01 12.10
CA LEU A 439 21.87 7.76 12.62
C LEU A 439 21.71 9.24 12.31
N LYS A 440 21.52 10.06 13.34
CA LYS A 440 21.43 11.51 13.22
C LYS A 440 22.80 12.13 13.48
N LEU A 441 23.25 12.99 12.55
CA LEU A 441 24.43 13.83 12.69
C LEU A 441 24.19 14.86 13.80
N GLN A 442 25.19 15.01 14.71
CA GLN A 442 25.16 15.96 15.83
C GLN A 442 26.10 17.12 15.59
#